data_fdbdf950540b71094c9401f6e053381a
#
_entry.id   fdbdf950540b71094c9401f6e053381a
#
_cell.length_a   1.000
_cell.length_b   1.000
_cell.length_c   1.000
_cell.angle_alpha   90.00
_cell.angle_beta   90.00
_cell.angle_gamma   90.00
#
_symmetry.space_group_name_H-M   'P 1'
#
loop_
_entity.id
_entity.type
_entity.pdbx_description
1 polymer ?
#
loop_
_entity_poly.entity_id
_entity_poly.type
_entity_poly.pdbx_seq_one_letter_code
_entity_poly.pdbx_strand_id
1 'polypeptide(L)'
;NRIIEIGCVEIIDRKFTGREFHTFLNPERAVEPGAFKVHGVSNDFLSDKPIFKDICEDFLSFIKDAELLIHNADFDVSFLNNELKLSNLEITLEEYVSNVVDTLSMARQLHPGQRNSLDVLTDRYNIKGYDRSYHGALLDSKILGEVYLSMTGGQTKLDFNEAMEKKELSLKKFEKKLISFLSKLI
;
A
#
# COMPACT_ATOMS: atom_id res chain seq x y z
N ASN A 1 -17.11 -8.24 3.82
CA ASN A 1 -16.39 -7.16 4.48
C ASN A 1 -16.30 -5.96 3.53
N ARG A 2 -16.09 -4.75 4.06
CA ARG A 2 -16.01 -3.48 3.31
C ARG A 2 -14.77 -2.71 3.76
N ILE A 3 -14.26 -1.85 2.91
CA ILE A 3 -13.15 -0.94 3.23
C ILE A 3 -13.68 0.28 3.99
N ILE A 4 -13.00 0.67 5.08
CA ILE A 4 -13.36 1.85 5.89
C ILE A 4 -12.30 2.95 5.88
N GLU A 5 -11.08 2.63 5.46
CA GLU A 5 -10.00 3.60 5.32
C GLU A 5 -9.05 3.16 4.20
N ILE A 6 -8.62 4.10 3.38
CA ILE A 6 -7.59 3.91 2.36
C ILE A 6 -6.47 4.92 2.63
N GLY A 7 -5.23 4.44 2.63
CA GLY A 7 -4.03 5.26 2.70
C GLY A 7 -3.04 4.86 1.62
N CYS A 8 -2.60 5.82 0.82
CA CYS A 8 -1.60 5.61 -0.22
C CYS A 8 -0.56 6.72 -0.19
N VAL A 9 0.69 6.39 -0.46
CA VAL A 9 1.77 7.35 -0.65
C VAL A 9 2.55 7.03 -1.92
N GLU A 10 2.91 8.07 -2.65
CA GLU A 10 3.63 7.94 -3.91
C GLU A 10 5.15 7.97 -3.69
N ILE A 11 5.84 7.06 -4.35
CA ILE A 11 7.30 6.94 -4.35
C ILE A 11 7.78 6.94 -5.81
N ILE A 12 8.66 7.87 -6.17
CA ILE A 12 9.32 7.93 -7.48
C ILE A 12 10.83 7.97 -7.26
N ASP A 13 11.58 7.20 -8.04
CA ASP A 13 13.04 7.11 -7.94
C ASP A 13 13.52 6.86 -6.48
N ARG A 14 12.83 5.99 -5.75
CA ARG A 14 13.10 5.63 -4.35
C ARG A 14 12.96 6.79 -3.34
N LYS A 15 12.16 7.80 -3.66
CA LYS A 15 11.88 8.94 -2.78
C LYS A 15 10.39 9.17 -2.68
N PHE A 16 9.91 9.47 -1.48
CA PHE A 16 8.56 9.97 -1.30
C PHE A 16 8.40 11.31 -2.01
N THR A 17 7.37 11.43 -2.83
CA THR A 17 7.08 12.68 -3.58
C THR A 17 6.32 13.70 -2.74
N GLY A 18 5.70 13.25 -1.64
CA GLY A 18 4.75 14.01 -0.83
C GLY A 18 3.31 13.95 -1.35
N ARG A 19 3.05 13.28 -2.49
CA ARG A 19 1.68 13.02 -2.94
C ARG A 19 1.10 11.86 -2.17
N GLU A 20 -0.11 12.07 -1.64
CA GLU A 20 -0.82 11.11 -0.79
C GLU A 20 -2.28 11.04 -1.21
N PHE A 21 -2.88 9.85 -1.05
CA PHE A 21 -4.32 9.68 -1.11
C PHE A 21 -4.78 9.08 0.21
N HIS A 22 -5.65 9.79 0.91
CA HIS A 22 -6.17 9.33 2.19
C HIS A 22 -7.65 9.64 2.31
N THR A 23 -8.44 8.64 2.67
CA THR A 23 -9.87 8.83 2.92
C THR A 23 -10.42 7.77 3.87
N PHE A 24 -11.39 8.19 4.69
CA PHE A 24 -12.28 7.28 5.40
C PHE A 24 -13.53 7.05 4.56
N LEU A 25 -14.12 5.87 4.67
CA LEU A 25 -15.24 5.43 3.86
C LEU A 25 -16.40 4.95 4.75
N ASN A 26 -17.62 5.32 4.36
CA ASN A 26 -18.81 4.69 4.90
C ASN A 26 -18.98 3.30 4.28
N PRO A 27 -18.89 2.22 5.07
CA PRO A 27 -19.01 0.87 4.55
C PRO A 27 -20.46 0.44 4.27
N GLU A 28 -21.44 1.32 4.50
CA GLU A 28 -22.89 1.04 4.38
C GLU A 28 -23.35 -0.18 5.21
N ARG A 29 -22.59 -0.50 6.25
CA ARG A 29 -22.90 -1.56 7.23
C ARG A 29 -22.25 -1.24 8.57
N ALA A 30 -22.76 -1.88 9.62
CA ALA A 30 -22.20 -1.69 10.96
C ALA A 30 -20.78 -2.30 11.07
N VAL A 31 -19.89 -1.56 11.73
CA VAL A 31 -18.56 -2.02 12.15
C VAL A 31 -18.75 -3.05 13.27
N GLU A 32 -18.19 -4.21 13.11
CA GLU A 32 -18.24 -5.25 14.13
C GLU A 32 -17.40 -4.88 15.37
N PRO A 33 -17.84 -5.23 16.59
CA PRO A 33 -17.10 -4.90 17.82
C PRO A 33 -15.66 -5.38 17.84
N GLY A 34 -15.37 -6.49 17.14
CA GLY A 34 -14.01 -7.04 17.01
C GLY A 34 -13.12 -6.13 16.17
N ALA A 35 -13.62 -5.63 15.05
CA ALA A 35 -12.91 -4.72 14.16
C ALA A 35 -12.67 -3.36 14.84
N PHE A 36 -13.69 -2.82 15.51
CA PHE A 36 -13.56 -1.57 16.28
C PHE A 36 -12.42 -1.62 17.31
N LYS A 37 -12.24 -2.74 18.01
CA LYS A 37 -11.14 -2.92 18.97
C LYS A 37 -9.75 -2.84 18.32
N VAL A 38 -9.65 -3.15 17.03
CA VAL A 38 -8.37 -3.15 16.29
C VAL A 38 -8.02 -1.78 15.76
N HIS A 39 -8.98 -1.10 15.09
CA HIS A 39 -8.72 0.15 14.38
C HIS A 39 -9.31 1.40 15.07
N GLY A 40 -10.18 1.24 16.08
CA GLY A 40 -10.73 2.36 16.86
C GLY A 40 -11.72 3.27 16.13
N VAL A 41 -12.16 2.93 14.91
CA VAL A 41 -13.03 3.75 14.08
C VAL A 41 -14.49 3.38 14.34
N SER A 42 -15.31 4.33 14.78
CA SER A 42 -16.71 4.09 15.15
C SER A 42 -17.67 4.20 13.97
N ASN A 43 -18.88 3.60 14.11
CA ASN A 43 -19.96 3.76 13.15
C ASN A 43 -20.36 5.23 12.98
N ASP A 44 -20.45 5.96 14.09
CA ASP A 44 -20.84 7.38 14.06
C ASP A 44 -19.84 8.21 13.26
N PHE A 45 -18.55 7.94 13.42
CA PHE A 45 -17.50 8.62 12.65
C PHE A 45 -17.58 8.32 11.15
N LEU A 46 -17.97 7.09 10.77
CA LEU A 46 -18.04 6.68 9.37
C LEU A 46 -19.36 7.07 8.69
N SER A 47 -20.39 7.42 9.44
CA SER A 47 -21.73 7.65 8.92
C SER A 47 -21.82 8.82 7.93
N ASP A 48 -20.98 9.83 8.08
CA ASP A 48 -20.89 11.03 7.23
C ASP A 48 -19.81 10.97 6.15
N LYS A 49 -19.06 9.85 6.06
CA LYS A 49 -18.01 9.68 5.07
C LYS A 49 -18.56 9.25 3.71
N PRO A 50 -17.84 9.55 2.60
CA PRO A 50 -18.25 9.08 1.27
C PRO A 50 -18.24 7.55 1.22
N ILE A 51 -19.04 6.97 0.35
CA ILE A 51 -18.92 5.55 -0.01
C ILE A 51 -17.80 5.36 -1.03
N PHE A 52 -17.30 4.13 -1.19
CA PHE A 52 -16.19 3.84 -2.13
C PHE A 52 -16.50 4.32 -3.55
N LYS A 53 -17.75 4.18 -4.02
CA LYS A 53 -18.18 4.62 -5.34
C LYS A 53 -17.92 6.11 -5.59
N ASP A 54 -18.09 6.96 -4.57
CA ASP A 54 -17.94 8.42 -4.70
C ASP A 54 -16.49 8.85 -4.88
N ILE A 55 -15.55 8.06 -4.39
CA ILE A 55 -14.09 8.36 -4.46
C ILE A 55 -13.35 7.49 -5.48
N CYS A 56 -14.05 6.58 -6.11
CA CYS A 56 -13.43 5.54 -6.94
C CYS A 56 -12.62 6.12 -8.10
N GLU A 57 -13.15 7.15 -8.79
CA GLU A 57 -12.47 7.80 -9.91
C GLU A 57 -11.16 8.47 -9.47
N ASP A 58 -11.19 9.21 -8.37
CA ASP A 58 -10.00 9.87 -7.80
C ASP A 58 -8.95 8.83 -7.35
N PHE A 59 -9.40 7.76 -6.69
CA PHE A 59 -8.53 6.67 -6.27
C PHE A 59 -7.87 5.98 -7.47
N LEU A 60 -8.65 5.58 -8.46
CA LEU A 60 -8.12 4.95 -9.67
C LEU A 60 -7.17 5.87 -10.43
N SER A 61 -7.48 7.17 -10.54
CA SER A 61 -6.58 8.16 -11.13
C SER A 61 -5.25 8.26 -10.40
N PHE A 62 -5.27 8.17 -9.05
CA PHE A 62 -4.06 8.22 -8.23
C PHE A 62 -3.13 7.01 -8.47
N ILE A 63 -3.70 5.81 -8.53
CA ILE A 63 -2.94 4.55 -8.69
C ILE A 63 -2.63 4.16 -10.13
N LYS A 64 -3.20 4.88 -11.11
CA LYS A 64 -3.07 4.54 -12.53
C LYS A 64 -1.63 4.32 -12.96
N ASP A 65 -1.39 3.20 -13.67
CA ASP A 65 -0.10 2.79 -14.22
C ASP A 65 1.02 2.62 -13.17
N ALA A 66 0.67 2.68 -11.87
CA ALA A 66 1.63 2.49 -10.79
C ALA A 66 1.89 1.00 -10.52
N GLU A 67 3.02 0.69 -9.91
CA GLU A 67 3.24 -0.57 -9.22
C GLU A 67 2.79 -0.40 -7.76
N LEU A 68 1.84 -1.21 -7.31
CA LEU A 68 1.33 -1.15 -5.94
C LEU A 68 2.17 -2.01 -5.01
N LEU A 69 2.61 -1.43 -3.91
CA LEU A 69 3.25 -2.13 -2.80
C LEU A 69 2.20 -2.41 -1.73
N ILE A 70 1.88 -3.67 -1.50
CA ILE A 70 0.87 -4.09 -0.52
C ILE A 70 1.46 -5.17 0.38
N HIS A 71 1.19 -5.12 1.68
CA HIS A 71 1.66 -6.13 2.62
C HIS A 71 0.59 -7.19 2.84
N ASN A 72 0.77 -8.41 2.32
CA ASN A 72 -0.23 -9.47 2.18
C ASN A 72 -1.28 -9.12 1.10
N ALA A 73 -0.80 -8.90 -0.13
CA ALA A 73 -1.53 -8.28 -1.22
C ALA A 73 -2.86 -8.97 -1.58
N ASP A 74 -2.92 -10.29 -1.58
CA ASP A 74 -4.14 -11.06 -1.94
C ASP A 74 -5.35 -10.60 -1.12
N PHE A 75 -5.12 -10.23 0.14
CA PHE A 75 -6.16 -9.78 1.04
C PHE A 75 -6.75 -8.43 0.58
N ASP A 76 -5.94 -7.39 0.45
CA ASP A 76 -6.38 -6.05 0.07
C ASP A 76 -6.91 -6.01 -1.37
N VAL A 77 -6.26 -6.70 -2.30
CA VAL A 77 -6.69 -6.81 -3.71
C VAL A 77 -8.08 -7.40 -3.81
N SER A 78 -8.38 -8.46 -3.04
CA SER A 78 -9.71 -9.07 -3.04
C SER A 78 -10.80 -8.11 -2.60
N PHE A 79 -10.52 -7.25 -1.61
CA PHE A 79 -11.47 -6.23 -1.13
C PHE A 79 -11.62 -5.09 -2.12
N LEU A 80 -10.52 -4.60 -2.70
CA LEU A 80 -10.59 -3.56 -3.73
C LEU A 80 -11.40 -4.03 -4.95
N ASN A 81 -11.16 -5.24 -5.43
CA ASN A 81 -11.93 -5.81 -6.54
C ASN A 81 -13.42 -5.98 -6.18
N ASN A 82 -13.74 -6.31 -4.91
CA ASN A 82 -15.13 -6.33 -4.46
C ASN A 82 -15.76 -4.93 -4.44
N GLU A 83 -15.04 -3.91 -3.98
CA GLU A 83 -15.54 -2.52 -3.98
C GLU A 83 -15.73 -1.99 -5.41
N LEU A 84 -14.82 -2.29 -6.34
CA LEU A 84 -14.96 -1.96 -7.76
C LEU A 84 -16.22 -2.58 -8.34
N LYS A 85 -16.46 -3.87 -8.08
CA LYS A 85 -17.67 -4.57 -8.51
C LYS A 85 -18.96 -3.97 -7.93
N LEU A 86 -18.96 -3.63 -6.64
CA LEU A 86 -20.09 -2.98 -5.97
C LEU A 86 -20.35 -1.56 -6.53
N SER A 87 -19.32 -0.92 -7.07
CA SER A 87 -19.42 0.39 -7.74
C SER A 87 -19.89 0.29 -9.20
N ASN A 88 -20.27 -0.92 -9.67
CA ASN A 88 -20.67 -1.23 -11.04
C ASN A 88 -19.55 -1.03 -12.08
N LEU A 89 -18.29 -1.21 -11.66
CA LEU A 89 -17.15 -1.22 -12.58
C LEU A 89 -16.79 -2.68 -12.91
N GLU A 90 -16.78 -2.99 -14.20
CA GLU A 90 -16.39 -4.31 -14.73
C GLU A 90 -14.89 -4.39 -15.01
N ILE A 91 -14.08 -3.84 -14.07
CA ILE A 91 -12.62 -3.86 -14.13
C ILE A 91 -12.05 -4.48 -12.87
N THR A 92 -10.86 -5.03 -12.96
CA THR A 92 -10.08 -5.46 -11.80
C THR A 92 -8.94 -4.49 -11.53
N LEU A 93 -8.44 -4.50 -10.28
CA LEU A 93 -7.32 -3.66 -9.89
C LEU A 93 -6.09 -3.94 -10.76
N GLU A 94 -5.83 -5.20 -11.05
CA GLU A 94 -4.69 -5.68 -11.83
C GLU A 94 -4.70 -5.21 -13.27
N GLU A 95 -5.87 -4.90 -13.83
CA GLU A 95 -6.00 -4.31 -15.18
C GLU A 95 -5.69 -2.82 -15.19
N TYR A 96 -5.71 -2.18 -14.01
CA TYR A 96 -5.57 -0.74 -13.88
C TYR A 96 -4.17 -0.28 -13.48
N VAL A 97 -3.43 -1.14 -12.76
CA VAL A 97 -2.08 -0.89 -12.30
C VAL A 97 -1.05 -1.65 -13.14
N SER A 98 0.20 -1.22 -13.12
CA SER A 98 1.25 -1.91 -13.88
C SER A 98 1.68 -3.23 -13.24
N ASN A 99 1.61 -3.32 -11.92
CA ASN A 99 1.95 -4.53 -11.15
C ASN A 99 1.46 -4.40 -9.69
N VAL A 100 1.32 -5.54 -9.01
CA VAL A 100 1.11 -5.62 -7.56
C VAL A 100 2.26 -6.38 -6.93
N VAL A 101 2.95 -5.78 -5.97
CA VAL A 101 4.07 -6.36 -5.23
C VAL A 101 3.60 -6.74 -3.82
N ASP A 102 3.57 -8.02 -3.53
CA ASP A 102 3.36 -8.50 -2.16
C ASP A 102 4.65 -8.41 -1.34
N THR A 103 4.73 -7.36 -0.51
CA THR A 103 5.90 -7.11 0.34
C THR A 103 6.04 -8.15 1.47
N LEU A 104 4.96 -8.83 1.88
CA LEU A 104 5.04 -9.94 2.84
C LEU A 104 5.73 -11.16 2.23
N SER A 105 5.38 -11.49 0.98
CA SER A 105 6.03 -12.57 0.24
C SER A 105 7.51 -12.29 0.04
N MET A 106 7.86 -11.05 -0.34
CA MET A 106 9.24 -10.59 -0.45
C MET A 106 10.00 -10.68 0.87
N ALA A 107 9.38 -10.22 1.98
CA ALA A 107 10.00 -10.29 3.31
C ALA A 107 10.25 -11.74 3.77
N ARG A 108 9.35 -12.67 3.44
CA ARG A 108 9.53 -14.11 3.73
C ARG A 108 10.72 -14.73 3.00
N GLN A 109 11.01 -14.26 1.78
CA GLN A 109 12.19 -14.70 1.03
C GLN A 109 13.49 -14.15 1.65
N LEU A 110 13.48 -12.89 2.10
CA LEU A 110 14.64 -12.25 2.73
C LEU A 110 14.89 -12.75 4.16
N HIS A 111 13.84 -13.13 4.87
CA HIS A 111 13.87 -13.53 6.29
C HIS A 111 13.13 -14.84 6.52
N PRO A 112 13.61 -15.97 5.94
CA PRO A 112 12.93 -17.25 6.03
C PRO A 112 12.83 -17.72 7.49
N GLY A 113 11.67 -18.28 7.85
CA GLY A 113 11.41 -18.80 9.20
C GLY A 113 11.19 -17.73 10.28
N GLN A 114 11.20 -16.45 9.94
CA GLN A 114 10.99 -15.35 10.87
C GLN A 114 9.58 -14.75 10.73
N ARG A 115 9.13 -14.03 11.77
CA ARG A 115 7.91 -13.23 11.70
C ARG A 115 8.18 -12.01 10.81
N ASN A 116 7.25 -11.73 9.88
CA ASN A 116 7.39 -10.68 8.87
C ASN A 116 6.15 -9.77 8.80
N SER A 117 5.45 -9.56 9.94
CA SER A 117 4.43 -8.52 10.00
C SER A 117 5.06 -7.14 9.81
N LEU A 118 4.28 -6.14 9.39
CA LEU A 118 4.76 -4.78 9.18
C LEU A 118 5.45 -4.22 10.43
N ASP A 119 4.90 -4.48 11.63
CA ASP A 119 5.51 -4.08 12.90
C ASP A 119 6.90 -4.68 13.11
N VAL A 120 7.02 -5.99 12.89
CA VAL A 120 8.31 -6.69 13.05
C VAL A 120 9.33 -6.18 12.03
N LEU A 121 8.91 -5.90 10.81
CA LEU A 121 9.79 -5.34 9.78
C LEU A 121 10.20 -3.90 10.11
N THR A 122 9.28 -3.09 10.64
CA THR A 122 9.56 -1.72 11.11
C THR A 122 10.68 -1.72 12.16
N ASP A 123 10.57 -2.62 13.15
CA ASP A 123 11.60 -2.76 14.19
C ASP A 123 12.93 -3.30 13.61
N ARG A 124 12.86 -4.32 12.75
CA ARG A 124 14.04 -4.95 12.13
C ARG A 124 14.86 -3.98 11.28
N TYR A 125 14.18 -3.13 10.53
CA TYR A 125 14.82 -2.11 9.69
C TYR A 125 15.05 -0.77 10.41
N ASN A 126 14.72 -0.71 11.74
CA ASN A 126 14.91 0.47 12.58
C ASN A 126 14.23 1.73 12.00
N ILE A 127 13.03 1.55 11.43
CA ILE A 127 12.21 2.65 10.93
C ILE A 127 11.67 3.44 12.14
N LYS A 128 12.01 4.73 12.24
CA LYS A 128 11.68 5.60 13.37
C LYS A 128 10.97 6.87 12.91
N GLY A 129 10.40 7.61 13.88
CA GLY A 129 9.79 8.91 13.61
C GLY A 129 8.29 8.87 13.40
N TYR A 130 7.66 7.69 13.57
CA TYR A 130 6.22 7.51 13.49
C TYR A 130 5.61 7.26 14.85
N ASP A 131 4.57 8.05 15.21
CA ASP A 131 3.75 7.76 16.39
C ASP A 131 2.75 6.65 16.03
N ARG A 132 2.93 5.49 16.62
CA ARG A 132 2.14 4.28 16.38
C ARG A 132 1.06 4.05 17.43
N SER A 133 0.74 5.06 18.22
CA SER A 133 -0.40 4.99 19.16
C SER A 133 -1.73 4.76 18.43
N TYR A 134 -1.80 5.16 17.15
CA TYR A 134 -2.92 4.89 16.24
C TYR A 134 -2.41 4.27 14.94
N HIS A 135 -2.98 3.12 14.57
CA HIS A 135 -2.74 2.46 13.28
C HIS A 135 -3.69 3.01 12.22
N GLY A 136 -3.35 4.12 11.58
CA GLY A 136 -4.07 4.65 10.42
C GLY A 136 -3.52 4.09 9.10
N ALA A 137 -4.38 3.89 8.09
CA ALA A 137 -3.94 3.34 6.80
C ALA A 137 -2.87 4.21 6.13
N LEU A 138 -2.97 5.54 6.23
CA LEU A 138 -1.95 6.44 5.67
C LEU A 138 -0.60 6.32 6.39
N LEU A 139 -0.60 6.21 7.73
CA LEU A 139 0.62 6.03 8.50
C LEU A 139 1.29 4.71 8.16
N ASP A 140 0.51 3.63 8.14
CA ASP A 140 1.02 2.30 7.83
C ASP A 140 1.52 2.19 6.38
N SER A 141 0.91 2.93 5.41
CA SER A 141 1.44 3.00 4.04
C SER A 141 2.78 3.75 3.94
N LYS A 142 3.00 4.80 4.73
CA LYS A 142 4.30 5.46 4.85
C LYS A 142 5.36 4.51 5.39
N ILE A 143 5.05 3.83 6.48
CA ILE A 143 5.94 2.83 7.10
C ILE A 143 6.25 1.70 6.10
N LEU A 144 5.25 1.20 5.39
CA LEU A 144 5.44 0.16 4.37
C LEU A 144 6.39 0.62 3.26
N GLY A 145 6.24 1.85 2.78
CA GLY A 145 7.15 2.44 1.80
C GLY A 145 8.60 2.45 2.30
N GLU A 146 8.85 2.89 3.54
CA GLU A 146 10.18 2.89 4.16
C GLU A 146 10.75 1.47 4.34
N VAL A 147 9.93 0.52 4.78
CA VAL A 147 10.32 -0.89 4.90
C VAL A 147 10.71 -1.44 3.53
N TYR A 148 9.91 -1.19 2.49
CA TYR A 148 10.22 -1.63 1.12
C TYR A 148 11.53 -1.03 0.61
N LEU A 149 11.75 0.27 0.80
CA LEU A 149 12.99 0.93 0.42
C LEU A 149 14.20 0.33 1.16
N SER A 150 14.03 -0.03 2.42
CA SER A 150 15.08 -0.68 3.22
C SER A 150 15.34 -2.12 2.76
N MET A 151 14.29 -2.91 2.51
CA MET A 151 14.42 -4.29 2.00
C MET A 151 15.15 -4.34 0.65
N THR A 152 14.92 -3.35 -0.21
CA THR A 152 15.49 -3.29 -1.56
C THR A 152 16.78 -2.45 -1.66
N GLY A 153 17.16 -1.75 -0.61
CA GLY A 153 18.33 -0.85 -0.59
C GLY A 153 19.69 -1.56 -0.44
N GLY A 154 19.71 -2.80 0.07
CA GLY A 154 20.93 -3.56 0.29
C GLY A 154 21.56 -4.17 -0.98
N GLN A 155 20.84 -4.21 -2.11
CA GLN A 155 21.32 -4.82 -3.36
C GLN A 155 22.22 -3.92 -4.21
N THR A 156 22.36 -2.64 -3.89
CA THR A 156 23.18 -1.70 -4.67
C THR A 156 24.70 -1.83 -4.45
N LYS A 157 25.18 -2.74 -3.59
CA LYS A 157 26.61 -2.83 -3.24
C LYS A 157 27.39 -3.97 -3.92
N LEU A 158 26.79 -4.83 -4.74
CA LEU A 158 27.48 -6.01 -5.30
C LEU A 158 27.60 -6.06 -6.83
N ASP A 159 26.99 -5.15 -7.59
CA ASP A 159 27.05 -5.21 -9.07
C ASP A 159 27.98 -4.17 -9.68
N PHE A 160 29.26 -4.14 -9.25
CA PHE A 160 30.25 -3.26 -9.88
C PHE A 160 30.69 -3.72 -11.29
N ASN A 161 30.41 -4.95 -11.68
CA ASN A 161 30.83 -5.48 -12.99
C ASN A 161 29.75 -5.47 -14.07
N GLU A 162 28.45 -5.35 -13.72
CA GLU A 162 27.38 -5.20 -14.71
C GLU A 162 27.07 -3.73 -15.08
N ALA A 163 27.68 -2.78 -14.38
CA ALA A 163 27.42 -1.35 -14.57
C ALA A 163 27.96 -0.78 -15.88
N MET A 164 28.85 -1.47 -16.58
CA MET A 164 29.40 -1.00 -17.85
C MET A 164 28.54 -1.34 -19.08
N GLU A 165 27.80 -2.46 -19.06
CA GLU A 165 26.92 -2.83 -20.19
C GLU A 165 25.54 -2.16 -20.14
N LYS A 166 25.05 -1.76 -18.95
CA LYS A 166 23.77 -1.07 -18.79
C LYS A 166 23.79 0.42 -19.10
N LYS A 167 24.94 1.01 -19.36
CA LYS A 167 25.04 2.47 -19.62
C LYS A 167 24.51 2.89 -20.99
N GLU A 168 24.39 1.99 -21.94
CA GLU A 168 23.77 2.26 -23.25
C GLU A 168 22.25 2.04 -23.32
N LEU A 169 21.68 1.22 -22.41
CA LEU A 169 20.23 1.01 -22.31
C LEU A 169 19.51 2.05 -21.43
N SER A 170 20.22 2.94 -20.75
CA SER A 170 19.69 3.85 -19.73
C SER A 170 19.13 5.19 -20.26
N LEU A 171 18.96 5.35 -21.57
CA LEU A 171 18.41 6.57 -22.16
C LEU A 171 16.86 6.61 -22.23
N LYS A 172 16.19 5.56 -21.72
CA LYS A 172 14.76 5.62 -21.40
C LYS A 172 14.56 5.19 -19.94
N LYS A 173 14.93 6.06 -19.01
CA LYS A 173 14.48 5.96 -17.62
C LYS A 173 12.96 6.19 -17.63
N PHE A 174 12.18 5.14 -17.68
CA PHE A 174 10.81 5.19 -17.21
C PHE A 174 10.90 5.39 -15.69
N GLU A 175 10.56 6.57 -15.22
CA GLU A 175 10.40 6.84 -13.79
C GLU A 175 9.38 5.84 -13.25
N LYS A 176 9.86 4.87 -12.48
CA LYS A 176 9.01 3.82 -11.92
C LYS A 176 8.19 4.43 -10.81
N LYS A 177 6.90 4.63 -11.08
CA LYS A 177 5.94 5.10 -10.07
C LYS A 177 5.52 3.92 -9.19
N LEU A 178 5.85 4.01 -7.90
CA LEU A 178 5.42 3.09 -6.88
C LEU A 178 4.35 3.76 -6.01
N ILE A 179 3.33 3.02 -5.63
CA ILE A 179 2.35 3.45 -4.64
C ILE A 179 2.37 2.44 -3.49
N SER A 180 2.77 2.88 -2.31
CA SER A 180 2.58 2.11 -1.09
C SER A 180 1.14 2.28 -0.63
N PHE A 181 0.41 1.17 -0.52
CA PHE A 181 -1.02 1.11 -0.25
C PHE A 181 -1.30 0.31 1.01
N LEU A 182 -2.20 0.81 1.83
CA LEU A 182 -2.85 0.06 2.91
C LEU A 182 -4.32 0.44 3.05
N SER A 183 -5.15 -0.53 3.41
CA SER A 183 -6.55 -0.32 3.75
C SER A 183 -6.88 -0.84 5.14
N LYS A 184 -7.96 -0.31 5.74
CA LYS A 184 -8.59 -0.84 6.94
C LYS A 184 -9.93 -1.42 6.55
N LEU A 185 -10.27 -2.56 7.14
CA LEU A 185 -11.42 -3.38 6.79
C LEU A 185 -12.31 -3.64 8.00
N ILE A 186 -13.58 -3.91 7.71
CA ILE A 186 -14.57 -4.43 8.66
C ILE A 186 -15.14 -5.75 8.20
#